data_907812f15f45ffcdc793febcfeaf425a
#
_entry.id   907812f15f45ffcdc793febcfeaf425a
#
_cell.length_a   1.000
_cell.length_b   1.000
_cell.length_c   1.000
_cell.angle_alpha   90.00
_cell.angle_beta   90.00
_cell.angle_gamma   90.00
#
_symmetry.space_group_name_H-M   'P 1'
#
loop_
_entity.id
_entity.type
_entity.pdbx_description
1 polymer ?
#
loop_
_entity_poly.entity_id
_entity_poly.type
_entity_poly.pdbx_seq_one_letter_code
_entity_poly.pdbx_strand_id
1 'polypeptide(L)'
;MAAHPAGSVPWAFMTSERLTPDRNLALELVRTTEAAAMAAARWMGRGDKIGADQAAVDAMRHVLDGVAMDGIVVIGEGEKDEAPMLYNGEKIGNGQPPYTDIAVDPIDGTTLTALGRGGAISVIAVADRGSIFNPGPCVYMEKIAVGPVGVGVVDIRQSVAENLTALAKVKGTTVRDLTAVVLDRPRHAELIDEIRSAGARIRSIPDGDIDAAIQTASPEAGSDIMFGIGGTPEGVIAAAALKCMGGFLQGRLWPRDDGERRAAIDAGYDLDAVLDLDDLVATDNCFFAATGITTGNLLRGVTYDHQGVTTSSLVMRSLSGTVRRVDARHRLDKLRAISAVGYD
;
A
#
# COMPACT_ATOMS: atom_id res chain seq x y z
N MET A 1 16.67 -27.63 54.60
CA MET A 1 17.84 -27.19 53.84
C MET A 1 17.85 -27.96 52.53
N ALA A 2 17.45 -27.35 51.46
CA ALA A 2 17.67 -27.86 50.11
C ALA A 2 17.81 -26.66 49.18
N ALA A 3 18.98 -26.50 48.59
CA ALA A 3 19.35 -25.38 47.72
C ALA A 3 18.73 -25.52 46.35
N HIS A 4 18.18 -24.46 45.83
CA HIS A 4 17.87 -24.33 44.39
C HIS A 4 19.15 -24.00 43.61
N PRO A 5 19.42 -24.65 42.46
CA PRO A 5 20.39 -24.14 41.53
C PRO A 5 19.71 -23.16 40.59
N ALA A 6 20.13 -21.92 40.68
CA ALA A 6 19.85 -20.89 39.64
C ALA A 6 20.62 -21.25 38.39
N GLY A 7 19.96 -21.77 37.38
CA GLY A 7 20.48 -21.90 36.03
C GLY A 7 20.42 -20.55 35.32
N SER A 8 21.53 -19.83 35.30
CA SER A 8 21.72 -18.67 34.42
C SER A 8 21.80 -19.16 32.97
N VAL A 9 20.81 -18.82 32.17
CA VAL A 9 20.89 -18.96 30.70
C VAL A 9 21.95 -17.95 30.20
N PRO A 10 23.01 -18.39 29.54
CA PRO A 10 23.96 -17.45 28.97
C PRO A 10 23.28 -16.76 27.79
N TRP A 11 23.11 -15.45 27.85
CA TRP A 11 22.86 -14.63 26.69
C TRP A 11 24.07 -14.73 25.78
N ALA A 12 24.01 -15.65 24.81
CA ALA A 12 24.94 -15.65 23.70
C ALA A 12 24.69 -14.33 22.95
N PHE A 13 25.57 -13.36 23.13
CA PHE A 13 25.70 -12.24 22.22
C PHE A 13 26.06 -12.84 20.86
N MET A 14 25.03 -13.05 20.03
CA MET A 14 25.27 -13.10 18.59
C MET A 14 25.83 -11.70 18.26
N THR A 15 27.09 -11.64 17.94
CA THR A 15 27.71 -10.49 17.29
C THR A 15 27.05 -10.40 15.91
N SER A 16 25.88 -9.75 15.84
CA SER A 16 25.37 -9.29 14.57
C SER A 16 26.43 -8.35 14.02
N GLU A 17 27.04 -8.67 12.90
CA GLU A 17 27.82 -7.70 12.14
C GLU A 17 26.98 -6.45 12.04
N ARG A 18 27.47 -5.34 12.57
CA ARG A 18 26.78 -4.05 12.44
C ARG A 18 26.83 -3.69 10.98
N LEU A 19 25.69 -3.82 10.32
CA LEU A 19 25.55 -3.37 8.94
C LEU A 19 25.89 -1.87 8.89
N THR A 20 26.76 -1.48 7.98
CA THR A 20 27.02 -0.08 7.70
C THR A 20 25.73 0.57 7.20
N PRO A 21 25.32 1.73 7.75
CA PRO A 21 24.14 2.42 7.23
C PRO A 21 24.30 2.67 5.73
N ASP A 22 23.34 2.19 4.97
CA ASP A 22 23.27 2.35 3.53
C ASP A 22 22.49 3.62 3.14
N ARG A 23 22.47 3.92 1.84
CA ARG A 23 21.67 5.01 1.31
C ARG A 23 20.19 4.72 1.50
N ASN A 24 19.43 5.72 1.99
CA ASN A 24 17.99 5.63 2.22
C ASN A 24 17.23 6.44 1.17
N LEU A 25 16.44 5.77 0.33
CA LEU A 25 15.62 6.37 -0.73
C LEU A 25 14.36 7.08 -0.22
N ALA A 26 14.04 6.99 1.06
CA ALA A 26 12.75 7.40 1.61
C ALA A 26 12.30 8.80 1.20
N LEU A 27 13.19 9.81 1.28
CA LEU A 27 12.82 11.18 0.92
C LEU A 27 12.69 11.40 -0.60
N GLU A 28 13.43 10.65 -1.41
CA GLU A 28 13.25 10.68 -2.87
C GLU A 28 11.86 10.13 -3.26
N LEU A 29 11.44 9.05 -2.59
CA LEU A 29 10.12 8.46 -2.81
C LEU A 29 8.98 9.37 -2.31
N VAL A 30 9.18 10.08 -1.18
CA VAL A 30 8.22 11.10 -0.72
C VAL A 30 8.04 12.19 -1.76
N ARG A 31 9.13 12.73 -2.31
CA ARG A 31 9.06 13.75 -3.37
C ARG A 31 8.29 13.27 -4.60
N THR A 32 8.39 11.99 -4.90
CA THR A 32 7.68 11.35 -6.01
C THR A 32 6.17 11.33 -5.77
N THR A 33 5.74 10.85 -4.60
CA THR A 33 4.31 10.80 -4.24
C THR A 33 3.73 12.21 -3.98
N GLU A 34 4.53 13.14 -3.46
CA GLU A 34 4.13 14.55 -3.32
C GLU A 34 3.83 15.21 -4.66
N ALA A 35 4.68 14.98 -5.68
CA ALA A 35 4.47 15.53 -7.01
C ALA A 35 3.16 15.02 -7.63
N ALA A 36 2.93 13.70 -7.58
CA ALA A 36 1.69 13.10 -8.06
C ALA A 36 0.46 13.61 -7.29
N ALA A 37 0.54 13.63 -5.95
CA ALA A 37 -0.58 14.10 -5.11
C ALA A 37 -0.91 15.58 -5.36
N MET A 38 0.09 16.44 -5.52
CA MET A 38 -0.14 17.85 -5.85
C MET A 38 -0.79 18.00 -7.24
N ALA A 39 -0.35 17.23 -8.23
CA ALA A 39 -0.94 17.25 -9.57
C ALA A 39 -2.40 16.77 -9.54
N ALA A 40 -2.66 15.61 -8.93
CA ALA A 40 -3.98 15.01 -8.80
C ALA A 40 -4.97 15.93 -8.06
N ALA A 41 -4.52 16.60 -6.99
CA ALA A 41 -5.37 17.48 -6.18
C ALA A 41 -5.95 18.68 -6.96
N ARG A 42 -5.34 19.08 -8.06
CA ARG A 42 -5.90 20.09 -8.98
C ARG A 42 -7.17 19.61 -9.68
N TRP A 43 -7.36 18.31 -9.75
CA TRP A 43 -8.51 17.66 -10.38
C TRP A 43 -9.60 17.25 -9.38
N MET A 44 -9.38 17.47 -8.10
CA MET A 44 -10.33 17.11 -7.04
C MET A 44 -11.70 17.74 -7.27
N GLY A 45 -12.75 16.90 -7.31
CA GLY A 45 -14.14 17.33 -7.48
C GLY A 45 -14.52 17.81 -8.88
N ARG A 46 -13.68 17.58 -9.89
CA ARG A 46 -13.94 17.99 -11.28
C ARG A 46 -14.64 16.93 -12.13
N GLY A 47 -14.82 15.72 -11.62
CA GLY A 47 -15.49 14.61 -12.32
C GLY A 47 -14.65 13.97 -13.42
N ASP A 48 -13.44 14.43 -13.67
CA ASP A 48 -12.53 13.93 -14.71
C ASP A 48 -11.47 13.01 -14.10
N LYS A 49 -11.71 11.70 -14.18
CA LYS A 49 -10.80 10.67 -13.69
C LYS A 49 -9.54 10.59 -14.55
N ILE A 50 -9.71 10.58 -15.87
CA ILE A 50 -8.62 10.40 -16.82
C ILE A 50 -7.62 11.55 -16.72
N GLY A 51 -8.12 12.78 -16.66
CA GLY A 51 -7.28 13.96 -16.49
C GLY A 51 -6.52 13.96 -15.16
N ALA A 52 -7.16 13.48 -14.07
CA ALA A 52 -6.51 13.34 -12.77
C ALA A 52 -5.38 12.30 -12.80
N ASP A 53 -5.65 11.11 -13.35
CA ASP A 53 -4.66 10.03 -13.47
C ASP A 53 -3.48 10.47 -14.34
N GLN A 54 -3.73 11.04 -15.51
CA GLN A 54 -2.66 11.51 -16.40
C GLN A 54 -1.77 12.55 -15.72
N ALA A 55 -2.36 13.51 -15.01
CA ALA A 55 -1.60 14.54 -14.31
C ALA A 55 -0.72 13.95 -13.20
N ALA A 56 -1.23 12.96 -12.47
CA ALA A 56 -0.48 12.26 -11.43
C ALA A 56 0.67 11.43 -12.00
N VAL A 57 0.40 10.67 -13.06
CA VAL A 57 1.39 9.85 -13.78
C VAL A 57 2.54 10.71 -14.30
N ASP A 58 2.23 11.80 -15.00
CA ASP A 58 3.24 12.70 -15.58
C ASP A 58 4.14 13.30 -14.49
N ALA A 59 3.53 13.73 -13.38
CA ALA A 59 4.27 14.32 -12.27
C ALA A 59 5.15 13.30 -11.53
N MET A 60 4.62 12.09 -11.28
CA MET A 60 5.34 10.99 -10.65
C MET A 60 6.52 10.57 -11.49
N ARG A 61 6.30 10.31 -12.78
CA ARG A 61 7.29 9.85 -13.72
C ARG A 61 8.46 10.83 -13.85
N HIS A 62 8.15 12.12 -13.94
CA HIS A 62 9.15 13.18 -14.03
C HIS A 62 10.12 13.20 -12.84
N VAL A 63 9.62 13.03 -11.63
CA VAL A 63 10.47 13.00 -10.43
C VAL A 63 11.28 11.69 -10.37
N LEU A 64 10.66 10.57 -10.72
CA LEU A 64 11.31 9.25 -10.72
C LEU A 64 12.52 9.18 -11.63
N ASP A 65 12.53 9.88 -12.76
CA ASP A 65 13.68 9.95 -13.67
C ASP A 65 14.96 10.46 -13.01
N GLY A 66 14.81 11.34 -12.02
CA GLY A 66 15.95 11.91 -11.30
C GLY A 66 16.44 11.07 -10.12
N VAL A 67 15.71 10.04 -9.71
CA VAL A 67 16.07 9.21 -8.56
C VAL A 67 17.24 8.30 -8.90
N ALA A 68 18.24 8.25 -8.03
CA ALA A 68 19.40 7.38 -8.25
C ALA A 68 19.04 5.93 -7.90
N MET A 69 18.52 5.23 -8.88
CA MET A 69 18.22 3.80 -8.88
C MET A 69 18.16 3.29 -10.33
N ASP A 70 18.34 1.99 -10.52
CA ASP A 70 17.98 1.25 -11.76
C ASP A 70 16.70 0.49 -11.44
N GLY A 71 15.55 1.12 -11.71
CA GLY A 71 14.23 0.61 -11.37
C GLY A 71 13.55 -0.08 -12.55
N ILE A 72 12.77 -1.13 -12.28
CA ILE A 72 11.80 -1.70 -13.20
C ILE A 72 10.42 -1.63 -12.58
N VAL A 73 9.45 -1.09 -13.30
CA VAL A 73 8.04 -1.11 -12.89
C VAL A 73 7.51 -2.53 -13.05
N VAL A 74 7.17 -3.17 -11.95
CA VAL A 74 6.51 -4.49 -11.92
C VAL A 74 4.99 -4.33 -11.87
N ILE A 75 4.53 -3.30 -11.14
CA ILE A 75 3.13 -2.91 -11.02
C ILE A 75 3.05 -1.40 -11.30
N GLY A 76 2.28 -1.04 -12.31
CA GLY A 76 2.08 0.35 -12.74
C GLY A 76 0.71 0.56 -13.37
N GLU A 77 0.61 1.50 -14.31
CA GLU A 77 -0.64 1.94 -14.95
C GLU A 77 -1.19 1.00 -16.02
N GLY A 78 -0.60 -0.17 -16.20
CA GLY A 78 -1.02 -1.16 -17.19
C GLY A 78 0.10 -1.61 -18.12
N GLU A 79 -0.27 -2.21 -19.25
CA GLU A 79 0.66 -2.71 -20.23
C GLU A 79 1.20 -1.58 -21.12
N LYS A 80 2.38 -1.80 -21.72
CA LYS A 80 3.09 -0.81 -22.53
C LYS A 80 2.25 -0.18 -23.65
N ASP A 81 1.36 -0.97 -24.26
CA ASP A 81 0.53 -0.51 -25.39
C ASP A 81 -0.73 0.25 -24.90
N GLU A 82 -1.05 0.21 -23.61
CA GLU A 82 -2.22 0.83 -22.99
C GLU A 82 -1.84 2.08 -22.18
N ALA A 83 -0.68 2.07 -21.53
CA ALA A 83 -0.19 3.17 -20.71
C ALA A 83 1.06 3.81 -21.33
N PRO A 84 1.07 5.13 -21.56
CA PRO A 84 2.23 5.82 -22.15
C PRO A 84 3.42 5.91 -21.19
N MET A 85 3.18 5.87 -19.88
CA MET A 85 4.19 5.99 -18.82
C MET A 85 3.83 5.10 -17.62
N LEU A 86 4.83 4.73 -16.82
CA LEU A 86 4.69 3.86 -15.65
C LEU A 86 4.05 2.51 -15.99
N TYR A 87 4.28 2.02 -17.21
CA TYR A 87 3.77 0.70 -17.63
C TYR A 87 4.61 -0.44 -17.06
N ASN A 88 4.04 -1.62 -17.00
CA ASN A 88 4.73 -2.82 -16.54
C ASN A 88 5.95 -3.12 -17.43
N GLY A 89 7.13 -3.23 -16.81
CA GLY A 89 8.42 -3.40 -17.49
C GLY A 89 9.15 -2.10 -17.86
N GLU A 90 8.58 -0.93 -17.62
CA GLU A 90 9.27 0.34 -17.85
C GLU A 90 10.49 0.46 -16.93
N LYS A 91 11.60 0.95 -17.50
CA LYS A 91 12.80 1.30 -16.74
C LYS A 91 12.72 2.75 -16.29
N ILE A 92 12.92 2.99 -15.02
CA ILE A 92 12.88 4.31 -14.39
C ILE A 92 14.05 4.51 -13.42
N GLY A 93 14.30 5.77 -13.08
CA GLY A 93 15.50 6.18 -12.34
C GLY A 93 16.65 6.53 -13.30
N ASN A 94 17.79 6.91 -12.74
CA ASN A 94 18.95 7.35 -13.53
C ASN A 94 19.90 6.21 -13.97
N GLY A 95 19.49 4.95 -13.79
CA GLY A 95 20.25 3.75 -14.15
C GLY A 95 21.41 3.42 -13.23
N GLN A 96 21.53 4.08 -12.07
CA GLN A 96 22.55 3.77 -11.07
C GLN A 96 21.98 2.84 -9.98
N PRO A 97 22.80 2.03 -9.31
CA PRO A 97 22.35 1.25 -8.15
C PRO A 97 21.67 2.11 -7.08
N PRO A 98 20.73 1.55 -6.31
CA PRO A 98 20.36 0.13 -6.24
C PRO A 98 19.50 -0.35 -7.41
N TYR A 99 19.54 -1.68 -7.67
CA TYR A 99 18.65 -2.36 -8.61
C TYR A 99 17.35 -2.69 -7.91
N THR A 100 16.24 -2.18 -8.44
CA THR A 100 14.95 -2.24 -7.72
C THR A 100 13.80 -2.67 -8.60
N ASP A 101 12.83 -3.33 -7.98
CA ASP A 101 11.47 -3.45 -8.48
C ASP A 101 10.63 -2.31 -7.92
N ILE A 102 9.66 -1.86 -8.70
CA ILE A 102 8.80 -0.72 -8.36
C ILE A 102 7.35 -1.13 -8.57
N ALA A 103 6.52 -0.80 -7.58
CA ALA A 103 5.07 -0.87 -7.68
C ALA A 103 4.49 0.52 -7.37
N VAL A 104 3.69 1.07 -8.26
CA VAL A 104 3.09 2.40 -8.13
C VAL A 104 1.59 2.34 -8.35
N ASP A 105 0.91 3.23 -7.65
CA ASP A 105 -0.44 3.70 -7.96
C ASP A 105 -0.45 5.22 -7.76
N PRO A 106 -0.39 5.99 -8.85
CA PRO A 106 -0.38 7.46 -8.77
C PRO A 106 -1.63 8.02 -8.09
N ILE A 107 -2.78 7.34 -8.17
CA ILE A 107 -4.01 7.71 -7.47
C ILE A 107 -4.77 6.46 -6.98
N ASP A 108 -4.39 5.87 -5.84
CA ASP A 108 -5.28 4.95 -5.12
C ASP A 108 -6.53 5.71 -4.68
N GLY A 109 -7.66 5.40 -5.31
CA GLY A 109 -8.91 6.14 -5.14
C GLY A 109 -9.18 7.22 -6.18
N THR A 110 -9.00 6.93 -7.47
CA THR A 110 -9.31 7.86 -8.58
C THR A 110 -10.75 8.36 -8.54
N THR A 111 -11.70 7.49 -8.16
CA THR A 111 -13.11 7.89 -8.00
C THR A 111 -13.28 8.88 -6.84
N LEU A 112 -12.55 8.71 -5.74
CA LEU A 112 -12.60 9.64 -4.61
C LEU A 112 -12.09 11.02 -5.02
N THR A 113 -10.97 11.06 -5.73
CA THR A 113 -10.40 12.31 -6.25
C THR A 113 -11.36 13.02 -7.18
N ALA A 114 -11.88 12.33 -8.19
CA ALA A 114 -12.80 12.93 -9.18
C ALA A 114 -14.09 13.47 -8.56
N LEU A 115 -14.59 12.81 -7.51
CA LEU A 115 -15.82 13.23 -6.81
C LEU A 115 -15.55 14.18 -5.62
N GLY A 116 -14.29 14.51 -5.32
CA GLY A 116 -13.94 15.34 -4.16
C GLY A 116 -14.22 14.67 -2.82
N ARG A 117 -14.19 13.35 -2.76
CA ARG A 117 -14.34 12.56 -1.54
C ARG A 117 -12.99 12.33 -0.87
N GLY A 118 -13.00 12.11 0.44
CA GLY A 118 -11.79 11.88 1.22
C GLY A 118 -11.20 10.48 1.07
N GLY A 119 -9.89 10.34 1.30
CA GLY A 119 -9.19 9.06 1.41
C GLY A 119 -8.39 8.64 0.18
N ALA A 120 -8.28 9.48 -0.86
CA ALA A 120 -7.39 9.20 -1.99
C ALA A 120 -5.94 9.52 -1.62
N ILE A 121 -5.02 8.63 -2.00
CA ILE A 121 -3.57 8.73 -1.76
C ILE A 121 -2.79 8.43 -3.04
N SER A 122 -1.59 8.99 -3.16
CA SER A 122 -0.60 8.58 -4.16
C SER A 122 0.43 7.68 -3.50
N VAL A 123 0.78 6.55 -4.09
CA VAL A 123 1.65 5.56 -3.46
C VAL A 123 2.76 5.04 -4.37
N ILE A 124 3.87 4.65 -3.75
CA ILE A 124 4.97 3.92 -4.36
C ILE A 124 5.56 2.91 -3.38
N ALA A 125 5.80 1.70 -3.82
CA ALA A 125 6.64 0.72 -3.15
C ALA A 125 7.88 0.43 -3.99
N VAL A 126 9.03 0.32 -3.35
CA VAL A 126 10.32 0.00 -3.97
C VAL A 126 10.97 -1.12 -3.17
N ALA A 127 11.37 -2.18 -3.84
CA ALA A 127 11.98 -3.36 -3.23
C ALA A 127 13.19 -3.82 -4.05
N ASP A 128 13.98 -4.75 -3.52
CA ASP A 128 15.10 -5.32 -4.26
C ASP A 128 14.62 -5.97 -5.57
N ARG A 129 15.44 -5.91 -6.62
CA ARG A 129 15.10 -6.46 -7.94
C ARG A 129 14.70 -7.94 -7.87
N GLY A 130 13.53 -8.27 -8.48
CA GLY A 130 12.98 -9.61 -8.55
C GLY A 130 12.22 -10.04 -7.30
N SER A 131 11.87 -9.10 -6.40
CA SER A 131 11.20 -9.40 -5.14
C SER A 131 9.73 -9.00 -5.08
N ILE A 132 9.23 -8.20 -6.00
CA ILE A 132 7.81 -7.85 -6.06
C ILE A 132 7.05 -8.89 -6.89
N PHE A 133 5.98 -9.42 -6.32
CA PHE A 133 5.09 -10.37 -7.00
C PHE A 133 4.46 -9.72 -8.23
N ASN A 134 4.57 -10.41 -9.37
CA ASN A 134 3.89 -9.99 -10.60
C ASN A 134 2.50 -10.62 -10.63
N PRO A 135 1.41 -9.85 -10.69
CA PRO A 135 0.05 -10.38 -10.74
C PRO A 135 -0.29 -11.21 -11.98
N GLY A 136 0.46 -11.05 -13.07
CA GLY A 136 0.14 -11.65 -14.34
C GLY A 136 -1.27 -11.27 -14.81
N PRO A 137 -2.04 -12.23 -15.36
CA PRO A 137 -3.38 -11.94 -15.88
C PRO A 137 -4.46 -11.76 -14.79
N CYS A 138 -4.18 -12.08 -13.51
CA CYS A 138 -5.17 -11.96 -12.43
C CYS A 138 -5.27 -10.53 -11.92
N VAL A 139 -6.26 -9.79 -12.39
CA VAL A 139 -6.52 -8.39 -12.00
C VAL A 139 -6.98 -8.27 -10.56
N TYR A 140 -7.69 -9.28 -10.01
CA TYR A 140 -8.22 -9.26 -8.64
C TYR A 140 -7.62 -10.35 -7.75
N MET A 141 -7.62 -10.06 -6.45
CA MET A 141 -7.37 -11.03 -5.37
C MET A 141 -8.34 -10.82 -4.22
N GLU A 142 -8.72 -11.92 -3.58
CA GLU A 142 -9.31 -11.92 -2.26
C GLU A 142 -8.24 -11.60 -1.22
N LYS A 143 -8.52 -10.75 -0.25
CA LYS A 143 -7.55 -10.23 0.73
C LYS A 143 -8.11 -10.21 2.13
N ILE A 144 -7.23 -10.50 3.11
CA ILE A 144 -7.42 -10.20 4.52
C ILE A 144 -6.18 -9.45 5.01
N ALA A 145 -6.36 -8.33 5.72
CA ALA A 145 -5.26 -7.55 6.26
C ALA A 145 -5.52 -7.11 7.69
N VAL A 146 -4.47 -7.14 8.53
CA VAL A 146 -4.51 -6.73 9.94
C VAL A 146 -3.20 -6.06 10.34
N GLY A 147 -3.25 -5.28 11.40
CA GLY A 147 -2.07 -4.72 12.04
C GLY A 147 -1.25 -5.76 12.83
N PRO A 148 -0.13 -5.33 13.47
CA PRO A 148 0.83 -6.23 14.12
C PRO A 148 0.22 -7.19 15.15
N VAL A 149 -0.82 -6.77 15.87
CA VAL A 149 -1.50 -7.59 16.90
C VAL A 149 -2.21 -8.81 16.29
N GLY A 150 -2.59 -8.73 15.01
CA GLY A 150 -3.30 -9.80 14.29
C GLY A 150 -2.40 -10.81 13.58
N VAL A 151 -1.08 -10.62 13.60
CA VAL A 151 -0.11 -11.53 12.94
C VAL A 151 -0.20 -12.92 13.53
N GLY A 152 -0.37 -13.94 12.66
CA GLY A 152 -0.52 -15.33 13.06
C GLY A 152 -1.85 -15.66 13.77
N VAL A 153 -2.80 -14.72 13.78
CA VAL A 153 -4.11 -14.86 14.42
C VAL A 153 -5.22 -15.04 13.41
N VAL A 154 -5.14 -14.35 12.29
CA VAL A 154 -6.10 -14.42 11.19
C VAL A 154 -5.61 -15.31 10.06
N ASP A 155 -6.54 -15.95 9.36
CA ASP A 155 -6.26 -16.81 8.22
C ASP A 155 -7.40 -16.65 7.19
N ILE A 156 -7.07 -16.35 5.94
CA ILE A 156 -8.03 -16.17 4.85
C ILE A 156 -8.90 -17.43 4.58
N ARG A 157 -8.44 -18.61 5.05
CA ARG A 157 -9.16 -19.89 4.95
C ARG A 157 -10.24 -20.08 6.02
N GLN A 158 -10.20 -19.27 7.08
CA GLN A 158 -11.19 -19.29 8.15
C GLN A 158 -12.39 -18.42 7.81
N SER A 159 -13.53 -18.70 8.44
CA SER A 159 -14.70 -17.86 8.33
C SER A 159 -14.46 -16.45 8.88
N VAL A 160 -15.26 -15.50 8.44
CA VAL A 160 -15.26 -14.12 8.94
C VAL A 160 -15.44 -14.09 10.47
N ALA A 161 -16.38 -14.89 11.00
CA ALA A 161 -16.66 -14.95 12.42
C ALA A 161 -15.50 -15.50 13.25
N GLU A 162 -14.79 -16.52 12.75
CA GLU A 162 -13.58 -17.06 13.41
C GLU A 162 -12.47 -16.03 13.45
N ASN A 163 -12.17 -15.37 12.33
CA ASN A 163 -11.16 -14.32 12.23
C ASN A 163 -11.46 -13.15 13.17
N LEU A 164 -12.70 -12.65 13.20
CA LEU A 164 -13.12 -11.56 14.09
C LEU A 164 -13.03 -11.96 15.56
N THR A 165 -13.45 -13.19 15.90
CA THR A 165 -13.39 -13.70 17.27
C THR A 165 -11.94 -13.83 17.75
N ALA A 166 -11.07 -14.38 16.90
CA ALA A 166 -9.65 -14.53 17.21
C ALA A 166 -8.97 -13.17 17.39
N LEU A 167 -9.24 -12.21 16.49
CA LEU A 167 -8.70 -10.85 16.58
C LEU A 167 -9.20 -10.11 17.81
N ALA A 168 -10.49 -10.19 18.14
CA ALA A 168 -11.05 -9.58 19.35
C ALA A 168 -10.36 -10.10 20.62
N LYS A 169 -10.13 -11.41 20.68
CA LYS A 169 -9.47 -12.07 21.80
C LYS A 169 -8.06 -11.53 22.05
N VAL A 170 -7.23 -11.44 20.99
CA VAL A 170 -5.83 -10.95 21.14
C VAL A 170 -5.76 -9.45 21.41
N LYS A 171 -6.74 -8.68 20.93
CA LYS A 171 -6.88 -7.25 21.24
C LYS A 171 -7.47 -6.99 22.62
N GLY A 172 -7.92 -8.03 23.37
CA GLY A 172 -8.54 -7.88 24.68
C GLY A 172 -9.87 -7.13 24.65
N THR A 173 -10.62 -7.25 23.56
CA THR A 173 -11.88 -6.55 23.32
C THR A 173 -12.99 -7.52 22.89
N THR A 174 -14.13 -7.02 22.45
CA THR A 174 -15.22 -7.83 21.89
C THR A 174 -15.34 -7.62 20.39
N VAL A 175 -15.96 -8.56 19.67
CA VAL A 175 -16.21 -8.43 18.23
C VAL A 175 -16.99 -7.15 17.89
N ARG A 176 -17.89 -6.70 18.79
CA ARG A 176 -18.69 -5.47 18.62
C ARG A 176 -17.85 -4.19 18.61
N ASP A 177 -16.65 -4.24 19.18
CA ASP A 177 -15.74 -3.10 19.22
C ASP A 177 -14.79 -3.05 18.01
N LEU A 178 -14.70 -4.16 17.26
CA LEU A 178 -13.91 -4.21 16.03
C LEU A 178 -14.60 -3.47 14.88
N THR A 179 -13.79 -2.85 14.04
CA THR A 179 -14.21 -2.22 12.80
C THR A 179 -13.53 -2.92 11.61
N ALA A 180 -14.33 -3.62 10.80
CA ALA A 180 -13.88 -4.20 9.54
C ALA A 180 -14.03 -3.18 8.40
N VAL A 181 -13.03 -3.10 7.53
CA VAL A 181 -13.09 -2.29 6.30
C VAL A 181 -13.38 -3.19 5.12
N VAL A 182 -14.33 -2.79 4.28
CA VAL A 182 -14.75 -3.53 3.08
C VAL A 182 -15.04 -2.56 1.94
N LEU A 183 -14.60 -2.89 0.73
CA LEU A 183 -14.98 -2.17 -0.48
C LEU A 183 -16.48 -2.32 -0.73
N ASP A 184 -17.18 -1.21 -0.96
CA ASP A 184 -18.60 -1.17 -1.32
C ASP A 184 -18.78 -1.62 -2.78
N ARG A 185 -18.91 -2.91 -2.95
CA ARG A 185 -19.11 -3.57 -4.26
C ARG A 185 -20.19 -4.64 -4.14
N PRO A 186 -21.03 -4.85 -5.18
CA PRO A 186 -22.07 -5.89 -5.17
C PRO A 186 -21.54 -7.28 -4.82
N ARG A 187 -20.31 -7.61 -5.21
CA ARG A 187 -19.67 -8.90 -4.90
C ARG A 187 -19.39 -9.12 -3.42
N HIS A 188 -19.46 -8.09 -2.59
CA HIS A 188 -19.24 -8.17 -1.14
C HIS A 188 -20.53 -8.20 -0.31
N ALA A 189 -21.71 -8.32 -0.93
CA ALA A 189 -22.98 -8.31 -0.19
C ALA A 189 -23.02 -9.41 0.89
N GLU A 190 -22.66 -10.65 0.55
CA GLU A 190 -22.59 -11.77 1.49
C GLU A 190 -21.56 -11.56 2.58
N LEU A 191 -20.35 -11.13 2.23
CA LEU A 191 -19.27 -10.78 3.17
C LEU A 191 -19.73 -9.72 4.18
N ILE A 192 -20.40 -8.68 3.71
CA ILE A 192 -20.94 -7.60 4.56
C ILE A 192 -21.97 -8.16 5.55
N ASP A 193 -22.85 -9.06 5.09
CA ASP A 193 -23.85 -9.69 5.95
C ASP A 193 -23.22 -10.64 6.98
N GLU A 194 -22.15 -11.37 6.62
CA GLU A 194 -21.38 -12.20 7.54
C GLU A 194 -20.72 -11.37 8.64
N ILE A 195 -20.06 -10.25 8.28
CA ILE A 195 -19.41 -9.35 9.24
C ILE A 195 -20.45 -8.77 10.22
N ARG A 196 -21.61 -8.33 9.71
CA ARG A 196 -22.71 -7.81 10.54
C ARG A 196 -23.27 -8.87 11.46
N SER A 197 -23.45 -10.09 10.94
CA SER A 197 -23.94 -11.23 11.71
C SER A 197 -23.00 -11.64 12.82
N ALA A 198 -21.69 -11.53 12.60
CA ALA A 198 -20.68 -11.72 13.63
C ALA A 198 -20.66 -10.58 14.69
N GLY A 199 -21.28 -9.43 14.39
CA GLY A 199 -21.49 -8.32 15.31
C GLY A 199 -20.44 -7.20 15.19
N ALA A 200 -19.51 -7.24 14.26
CA ALA A 200 -18.52 -6.19 14.06
C ALA A 200 -19.12 -4.96 13.34
N ARG A 201 -18.48 -3.81 13.56
CA ARG A 201 -18.77 -2.59 12.79
C ARG A 201 -18.14 -2.69 11.41
N ILE A 202 -18.78 -2.08 10.41
CA ILE A 202 -18.26 -2.00 9.05
C ILE A 202 -17.97 -0.55 8.70
N ARG A 203 -16.78 -0.33 8.15
CA ARG A 203 -16.44 0.86 7.37
C ARG A 203 -16.49 0.48 5.89
N SER A 204 -17.59 0.82 5.23
CA SER A 204 -17.75 0.64 3.80
C SER A 204 -17.04 1.76 3.06
N ILE A 205 -16.12 1.43 2.14
CA ILE A 205 -15.37 2.38 1.34
C ILE A 205 -15.67 2.19 -0.15
N PRO A 206 -15.87 3.26 -0.90
CA PRO A 206 -16.19 3.13 -2.32
C PRO A 206 -14.94 2.88 -3.18
N ASP A 207 -13.72 3.17 -2.67
CA ASP A 207 -12.45 3.05 -3.37
C ASP A 207 -11.30 3.19 -2.39
N GLY A 208 -10.03 2.90 -2.80
CA GLY A 208 -8.84 3.14 -1.97
C GLY A 208 -8.54 2.00 -0.99
N ASP A 209 -8.32 0.78 -1.49
CA ASP A 209 -8.07 -0.37 -0.62
C ASP A 209 -6.62 -0.47 -0.12
N ILE A 210 -5.67 0.25 -0.70
CA ILE A 210 -4.33 0.41 -0.14
C ILE A 210 -4.39 1.23 1.15
N ASP A 211 -5.05 2.40 1.12
CA ASP A 211 -5.28 3.22 2.32
C ASP A 211 -5.97 2.40 3.43
N ALA A 212 -7.00 1.63 3.06
CA ALA A 212 -7.75 0.77 3.98
C ALA A 212 -6.87 -0.30 4.65
N ALA A 213 -6.00 -0.96 3.90
CA ALA A 213 -5.08 -1.96 4.44
C ALA A 213 -4.09 -1.34 5.43
N ILE A 214 -3.49 -0.20 5.10
CA ILE A 214 -2.56 0.53 5.96
C ILE A 214 -3.24 1.00 7.25
N GLN A 215 -4.50 1.40 7.19
CA GLN A 215 -5.28 1.80 8.36
C GLN A 215 -5.36 0.70 9.42
N THR A 216 -5.37 -0.59 9.05
CA THR A 216 -5.40 -1.70 9.99
C THR A 216 -4.17 -1.79 10.89
N ALA A 217 -3.02 -1.30 10.40
CA ALA A 217 -1.76 -1.24 11.11
C ALA A 217 -1.48 0.14 11.73
N SER A 218 -2.40 1.11 11.58
CA SER A 218 -2.30 2.46 12.12
C SER A 218 -3.28 2.64 13.27
N PRO A 219 -2.83 2.64 14.54
CA PRO A 219 -3.73 2.63 15.70
C PRO A 219 -4.73 3.79 15.75
N GLU A 220 -4.35 4.94 15.16
CA GLU A 220 -5.16 6.16 15.13
C GLU A 220 -6.25 6.14 14.05
N ALA A 221 -6.15 5.25 13.06
CA ALA A 221 -7.05 5.22 11.91
C ALA A 221 -8.41 4.55 12.21
N GLY A 222 -8.51 3.80 13.31
CA GLY A 222 -9.76 3.21 13.78
C GLY A 222 -10.32 2.09 12.92
N SER A 223 -9.44 1.34 12.23
CA SER A 223 -9.76 0.12 11.49
C SER A 223 -8.97 -1.05 12.07
N ASP A 224 -9.59 -2.21 12.24
CA ASP A 224 -8.99 -3.36 12.90
C ASP A 224 -8.60 -4.46 11.92
N ILE A 225 -9.39 -4.65 10.88
CA ILE A 225 -9.23 -5.69 9.89
C ILE A 225 -9.83 -5.24 8.55
N MET A 226 -9.21 -5.64 7.47
CA MET A 226 -9.75 -5.45 6.13
C MET A 226 -10.09 -6.81 5.53
N PHE A 227 -11.24 -6.91 4.88
CA PHE A 227 -11.67 -8.08 4.09
C PHE A 227 -12.10 -7.64 2.70
N GLY A 228 -11.96 -8.52 1.73
CA GLY A 228 -12.66 -8.42 0.47
C GLY A 228 -11.81 -8.71 -0.76
N ILE A 229 -12.46 -8.60 -1.91
CA ILE A 229 -11.85 -8.78 -3.23
C ILE A 229 -11.60 -7.40 -3.82
N GLY A 230 -10.35 -7.11 -4.12
CA GLY A 230 -9.89 -5.87 -4.76
C GLY A 230 -8.77 -6.15 -5.74
N GLY A 231 -8.15 -5.12 -6.29
CA GLY A 231 -7.07 -5.29 -7.25
C GLY A 231 -5.88 -6.06 -6.67
N THR A 232 -5.31 -6.94 -7.48
CA THR A 232 -4.08 -7.65 -7.11
C THR A 232 -2.89 -6.68 -7.00
N PRO A 233 -2.72 -5.73 -7.93
CA PRO A 233 -1.70 -4.68 -7.82
C PRO A 233 -1.74 -3.95 -6.48
N GLU A 234 -2.91 -3.47 -6.09
CA GLU A 234 -3.12 -2.76 -4.82
C GLU A 234 -2.84 -3.67 -3.61
N GLY A 235 -3.14 -4.96 -3.73
CA GLY A 235 -2.80 -5.95 -2.69
C GLY A 235 -1.29 -6.09 -2.48
N VAL A 236 -0.51 -6.12 -3.55
CA VAL A 236 0.96 -6.20 -3.49
C VAL A 236 1.56 -4.91 -2.92
N ILE A 237 1.07 -3.75 -3.34
CA ILE A 237 1.50 -2.45 -2.80
C ILE A 237 1.17 -2.36 -1.29
N ALA A 238 -0.04 -2.78 -0.89
CA ALA A 238 -0.44 -2.85 0.50
C ALA A 238 0.42 -3.81 1.33
N ALA A 239 0.83 -4.95 0.74
CA ALA A 239 1.73 -5.91 1.39
C ALA A 239 3.10 -5.26 1.70
N ALA A 240 3.67 -4.47 0.79
CA ALA A 240 4.91 -3.73 1.03
C ALA A 240 4.76 -2.74 2.20
N ALA A 241 3.64 -2.01 2.27
CA ALA A 241 3.34 -1.11 3.37
C ALA A 241 3.21 -1.85 4.71
N LEU A 242 2.42 -2.93 4.75
CA LEU A 242 2.21 -3.72 5.96
C LEU A 242 3.49 -4.40 6.43
N LYS A 243 4.34 -4.87 5.51
CA LYS A 243 5.68 -5.40 5.84
C LYS A 243 6.55 -4.36 6.55
N CYS A 244 6.50 -3.10 6.12
CA CYS A 244 7.18 -1.99 6.80
C CYS A 244 6.63 -1.70 8.21
N MET A 245 5.34 -1.98 8.44
CA MET A 245 4.64 -1.68 9.71
C MET A 245 4.58 -2.89 10.65
N GLY A 246 5.09 -4.06 10.24
CA GLY A 246 4.98 -5.30 11.00
C GLY A 246 3.56 -5.85 11.05
N GLY A 247 2.70 -5.46 10.11
CA GLY A 247 1.34 -5.98 9.95
C GLY A 247 1.33 -7.29 9.18
N PHE A 248 0.16 -7.70 8.73
CA PHE A 248 -0.06 -8.97 8.04
C PHE A 248 -1.09 -8.82 6.93
N LEU A 249 -0.85 -9.49 5.81
CA LEU A 249 -1.79 -9.62 4.71
C LEU A 249 -1.69 -11.03 4.14
N GLN A 250 -2.82 -11.63 3.85
CA GLN A 250 -2.93 -12.78 2.99
C GLN A 250 -3.82 -12.47 1.79
N GLY A 251 -3.44 -13.00 0.63
CA GLY A 251 -4.20 -12.91 -0.59
C GLY A 251 -4.38 -14.25 -1.28
N ARG A 252 -5.42 -14.36 -2.09
CA ARG A 252 -5.64 -15.47 -3.00
C ARG A 252 -6.11 -14.90 -4.33
N LEU A 253 -5.48 -15.30 -5.44
CA LEU A 253 -5.85 -14.81 -6.77
C LEU A 253 -7.31 -15.14 -7.09
N TRP A 254 -8.04 -14.16 -7.58
CA TRP A 254 -9.48 -14.26 -7.86
C TRP A 254 -9.76 -13.87 -9.31
N PRO A 255 -9.74 -14.83 -10.26
CA PRO A 255 -10.04 -14.56 -11.66
C PRO A 255 -11.51 -14.14 -11.83
N ARG A 256 -11.74 -13.10 -12.63
CA ARG A 256 -13.08 -12.55 -12.88
C ARG A 256 -13.97 -13.47 -13.73
N ASP A 257 -13.33 -14.26 -14.61
CA ASP A 257 -14.00 -15.13 -15.56
C ASP A 257 -13.12 -16.34 -15.93
N ASP A 258 -13.67 -17.25 -16.75
CA ASP A 258 -12.98 -18.45 -17.21
C ASP A 258 -11.82 -18.15 -18.17
N GLY A 259 -11.80 -17.00 -18.83
CA GLY A 259 -10.71 -16.56 -19.68
C GLY A 259 -9.48 -16.19 -18.85
N GLU A 260 -9.68 -15.35 -17.84
CA GLU A 260 -8.65 -14.96 -16.89
C GLU A 260 -8.13 -16.17 -16.10
N ARG A 261 -9.04 -17.07 -15.68
CA ARG A 261 -8.67 -18.33 -15.00
C ARG A 261 -7.75 -19.19 -15.87
N ARG A 262 -8.08 -19.40 -17.13
CA ARG A 262 -7.26 -20.19 -18.04
C ARG A 262 -5.90 -19.52 -18.27
N ALA A 263 -5.89 -18.21 -18.54
CA ALA A 263 -4.66 -17.46 -18.76
C ALA A 263 -3.72 -17.53 -17.56
N ALA A 264 -4.27 -17.48 -16.33
CA ALA A 264 -3.47 -17.61 -15.12
C ALA A 264 -2.86 -19.01 -14.96
N ILE A 265 -3.65 -20.06 -15.18
CA ILE A 265 -3.17 -21.45 -15.12
C ILE A 265 -2.11 -21.69 -16.20
N ASP A 266 -2.34 -21.25 -17.43
CA ASP A 266 -1.39 -21.38 -18.55
C ASP A 266 -0.08 -20.63 -18.28
N ALA A 267 -0.13 -19.51 -17.54
CA ALA A 267 1.02 -18.76 -17.08
C ALA A 267 1.71 -19.36 -15.84
N GLY A 268 1.18 -20.47 -15.28
CA GLY A 268 1.77 -21.21 -14.16
C GLY A 268 1.36 -20.72 -12.77
N TYR A 269 0.32 -19.88 -12.66
CA TYR A 269 -0.18 -19.44 -11.35
C TYR A 269 -1.03 -20.52 -10.68
N ASP A 270 -0.80 -20.74 -9.38
CA ASP A 270 -1.66 -21.57 -8.52
C ASP A 270 -2.76 -20.69 -7.93
N LEU A 271 -3.99 -20.89 -8.37
CA LEU A 271 -5.15 -20.10 -7.94
C LEU A 271 -5.68 -20.48 -6.55
N ASP A 272 -5.27 -21.65 -6.03
CA ASP A 272 -5.63 -22.13 -4.69
C ASP A 272 -4.59 -21.73 -3.64
N ALA A 273 -3.43 -21.25 -4.06
CA ALA A 273 -2.37 -20.79 -3.17
C ALA A 273 -2.83 -19.58 -2.35
N VAL A 274 -2.51 -19.63 -1.06
CA VAL A 274 -2.59 -18.45 -0.18
C VAL A 274 -1.22 -17.79 -0.19
N LEU A 275 -1.19 -16.57 -0.68
CA LEU A 275 0.01 -15.72 -0.75
C LEU A 275 0.08 -14.88 0.52
N ASP A 276 1.21 -14.90 1.21
CA ASP A 276 1.48 -14.04 2.37
C ASP A 276 2.39 -12.85 2.00
N LEU A 277 2.85 -12.11 3.01
CA LEU A 277 3.71 -10.95 2.79
C LEU A 277 5.02 -11.29 2.10
N ASP A 278 5.59 -12.47 2.39
CA ASP A 278 6.87 -12.89 1.83
C ASP A 278 6.73 -13.42 0.41
N ASP A 279 5.56 -13.96 0.06
CA ASP A 279 5.22 -14.30 -1.33
C ASP A 279 4.97 -13.05 -2.19
N LEU A 280 4.34 -12.02 -1.61
CA LEU A 280 3.99 -10.80 -2.33
C LEU A 280 5.18 -9.83 -2.43
N VAL A 281 6.06 -9.78 -1.41
CA VAL A 281 7.29 -8.98 -1.38
C VAL A 281 8.41 -9.82 -0.76
N ALA A 282 9.16 -10.52 -1.60
CA ALA A 282 10.15 -11.54 -1.21
C ALA A 282 11.51 -10.95 -0.77
N THR A 283 11.51 -9.85 -0.03
CA THR A 283 12.71 -9.23 0.54
C THR A 283 12.40 -8.59 1.88
N ASP A 284 13.38 -8.58 2.78
CA ASP A 284 13.29 -7.83 4.03
C ASP A 284 13.60 -6.33 3.88
N ASN A 285 13.97 -5.89 2.67
CA ASN A 285 14.35 -4.51 2.38
C ASN A 285 13.44 -3.89 1.33
N CYS A 286 12.28 -3.45 1.76
CA CYS A 286 11.41 -2.63 0.91
C CYS A 286 11.16 -1.25 1.54
N PHE A 287 10.88 -0.29 0.67
CA PHE A 287 10.42 1.05 1.00
C PHE A 287 8.99 1.21 0.54
N PHE A 288 8.23 1.97 1.30
CA PHE A 288 6.90 2.42 0.91
C PHE A 288 6.76 3.90 1.20
N ALA A 289 6.18 4.65 0.28
CA ALA A 289 5.79 6.03 0.49
C ALA A 289 4.36 6.28 0.01
N ALA A 290 3.62 7.10 0.75
CA ALA A 290 2.29 7.56 0.40
C ALA A 290 2.14 9.04 0.69
N THR A 291 1.40 9.77 -0.14
CA THR A 291 1.02 11.17 0.10
C THR A 291 -0.49 11.32 -0.08
N GLY A 292 -1.16 11.98 0.88
CA GLY A 292 -2.59 12.25 0.79
C GLY A 292 -2.93 13.19 -0.36
N ILE A 293 -3.85 12.77 -1.23
CA ILE A 293 -4.44 13.63 -2.29
C ILE A 293 -5.65 14.35 -1.71
N THR A 294 -6.58 13.60 -1.14
CA THR A 294 -7.75 14.11 -0.43
C THR A 294 -7.68 13.72 1.04
N THR A 295 -8.16 14.58 1.94
CA THR A 295 -8.06 14.31 3.38
C THR A 295 -8.82 13.04 3.76
N GLY A 296 -8.11 12.06 4.32
CA GLY A 296 -8.61 10.79 4.81
C GLY A 296 -8.28 10.55 6.29
N ASN A 297 -8.52 9.31 6.74
CA ASN A 297 -8.19 8.91 8.11
C ASN A 297 -6.68 8.65 8.31
N LEU A 298 -5.99 8.29 7.26
CA LEU A 298 -4.55 8.01 7.30
C LEU A 298 -3.71 9.28 7.14
N LEU A 299 -4.01 10.09 6.12
CA LEU A 299 -3.25 11.29 5.75
C LEU A 299 -4.16 12.49 5.47
N ARG A 300 -3.65 13.68 5.72
CA ARG A 300 -4.28 14.92 5.24
C ARG A 300 -4.04 15.06 3.74
N GLY A 301 -5.04 15.56 3.03
CA GLY A 301 -4.94 15.88 1.61
C GLY A 301 -4.12 17.13 1.33
N VAL A 302 -3.78 17.30 0.06
CA VAL A 302 -3.11 18.50 -0.45
C VAL A 302 -3.97 19.74 -0.23
N THR A 303 -3.36 20.80 0.26
CA THR A 303 -4.02 22.10 0.40
C THR A 303 -3.22 23.18 -0.31
N TYR A 304 -3.88 23.90 -1.22
CA TYR A 304 -3.33 25.06 -1.93
C TYR A 304 -3.78 26.35 -1.26
N ASP A 305 -2.87 27.26 -1.01
CA ASP A 305 -3.14 28.62 -0.55
C ASP A 305 -2.31 29.66 -1.33
N HIS A 306 -2.49 30.95 -1.01
CA HIS A 306 -1.78 32.05 -1.68
C HIS A 306 -0.26 32.04 -1.46
N GLN A 307 0.25 31.29 -0.52
CA GLN A 307 1.68 31.21 -0.19
C GLN A 307 2.34 29.91 -0.69
N GLY A 308 1.56 28.91 -1.11
CA GLY A 308 2.10 27.64 -1.58
C GLY A 308 1.15 26.47 -1.47
N VAL A 309 1.73 25.29 -1.28
CA VAL A 309 1.03 24.01 -1.16
C VAL A 309 1.51 23.29 0.07
N THR A 310 0.63 22.61 0.78
CA THR A 310 1.00 21.68 1.86
C THR A 310 0.66 20.27 1.48
N THR A 311 1.54 19.34 1.84
CA THR A 311 1.39 17.89 1.69
C THR A 311 1.55 17.19 3.02
N SER A 312 0.95 16.02 3.17
CA SER A 312 1.15 15.12 4.30
C SER A 312 1.46 13.72 3.76
N SER A 313 2.59 13.18 4.16
CA SER A 313 3.14 11.94 3.61
C SER A 313 3.49 10.95 4.71
N LEU A 314 3.47 9.67 4.37
CA LEU A 314 3.96 8.56 5.16
C LEU A 314 5.10 7.90 4.38
N VAL A 315 6.23 7.65 5.04
CA VAL A 315 7.33 6.91 4.41
C VAL A 315 7.93 5.91 5.38
N MET A 316 8.19 4.71 4.87
CA MET A 316 8.56 3.57 5.69
C MET A 316 9.66 2.74 5.03
N ARG A 317 10.40 2.00 5.83
CA ARG A 317 11.36 0.99 5.37
C ARG A 317 11.25 -0.25 6.25
N SER A 318 11.07 -1.42 5.66
CA SER A 318 10.92 -2.69 6.38
C SER A 318 12.20 -3.09 7.12
N LEU A 319 13.37 -2.99 6.50
CA LEU A 319 14.65 -3.35 7.09
C LEU A 319 14.94 -2.65 8.43
N SER A 320 14.47 -1.40 8.60
CA SER A 320 14.68 -0.64 9.84
C SER A 320 13.44 -0.56 10.72
N GLY A 321 12.27 -1.04 10.27
CA GLY A 321 10.99 -0.89 10.97
C GLY A 321 10.63 0.57 11.23
N THR A 322 11.18 1.50 10.43
CA THR A 322 11.01 2.93 10.66
C THR A 322 9.85 3.48 9.85
N VAL A 323 8.90 4.07 10.54
CA VAL A 323 7.75 4.78 9.97
C VAL A 323 7.92 6.28 10.26
N ARG A 324 7.81 7.12 9.24
CA ARG A 324 7.89 8.59 9.37
C ARG A 324 6.67 9.24 8.75
N ARG A 325 6.12 10.22 9.44
CA ARG A 325 5.17 11.20 8.88
C ARG A 325 5.95 12.45 8.49
N VAL A 326 5.69 12.97 7.31
CA VAL A 326 6.35 14.14 6.75
C VAL A 326 5.28 15.13 6.33
N ASP A 327 5.20 16.26 7.00
CA ASP A 327 4.39 17.39 6.57
C ASP A 327 5.31 18.40 5.90
N ALA A 328 5.02 18.72 4.64
CA ALA A 328 5.84 19.63 3.86
C ALA A 328 5.04 20.85 3.40
N ARG A 329 5.73 21.99 3.26
CA ARG A 329 5.21 23.19 2.64
C ARG A 329 6.05 23.56 1.44
N HIS A 330 5.42 23.62 0.30
CA HIS A 330 6.06 23.89 -0.99
C HIS A 330 5.74 25.31 -1.46
N ARG A 331 6.76 26.01 -1.93
CA ARG A 331 6.61 27.32 -2.57
C ARG A 331 6.39 27.14 -4.06
N LEU A 332 5.21 27.54 -4.55
CA LEU A 332 4.84 27.39 -5.97
C LEU A 332 5.78 28.12 -6.92
N ASP A 333 6.27 29.31 -6.52
CA ASP A 333 7.23 30.09 -7.32
C ASP A 333 8.55 29.34 -7.57
N LYS A 334 8.92 28.41 -6.67
CA LYS A 334 10.09 27.56 -6.83
C LYS A 334 9.77 26.24 -7.54
N LEU A 335 8.64 25.63 -7.22
CA LEU A 335 8.23 24.35 -7.85
C LEU A 335 8.04 24.50 -9.36
N ARG A 336 7.51 25.62 -9.85
CA ARG A 336 7.36 25.89 -11.28
C ARG A 336 8.65 25.76 -12.11
N ALA A 337 9.79 25.95 -11.47
CA ALA A 337 11.11 25.85 -12.14
C ALA A 337 11.63 24.42 -12.26
N ILE A 338 11.09 23.46 -11.47
CA ILE A 338 11.60 22.09 -11.36
C ILE A 338 10.54 21.01 -11.53
N SER A 339 9.28 21.38 -11.71
CA SER A 339 8.16 20.45 -11.87
C SER A 339 7.68 20.42 -13.32
N ALA A 340 7.31 19.22 -13.81
CA ALA A 340 6.62 19.07 -15.08
C ALA A 340 5.15 19.53 -15.03
N VAL A 341 4.62 19.78 -13.84
CA VAL A 341 3.20 20.15 -13.64
C VAL A 341 3.02 21.65 -13.76
N GLY A 342 2.08 22.08 -14.60
CA GLY A 342 1.59 23.48 -14.61
C GLY A 342 0.84 23.77 -13.30
N TYR A 343 1.38 24.67 -12.50
CA TYR A 343 0.74 25.15 -11.26
C TYR A 343 -0.02 26.47 -11.48
N ASP A 344 -0.56 26.68 -12.67
CA ASP A 344 -1.34 27.88 -13.02
C ASP A 344 -2.76 27.88 -12.46
#